data_3be3fe5af6cbc86b1aaa8002c231e83b
#
_entry.id   3be3fe5af6cbc86b1aaa8002c231e83b
#
_cell.length_a   1.000
_cell.length_b   1.000
_cell.length_c   1.000
_cell.angle_alpha   90.00
_cell.angle_beta   90.00
_cell.angle_gamma   90.00
#
_symmetry.space_group_name_H-M   'P 1'
#
loop_
_entity.id
_entity.type
_entity.pdbx_description
1 polymer ?
#
loop_
_entity_poly.entity_id
_entity_poly.type
_entity_poly.pdbx_seq_one_letter_code
_entity_poly.pdbx_strand_id
1 'polypeptide(L)'
;MATENVSGAVEAATIDGKLYAYPMTADNGYFMFYDSSVFSESDVQSLEKMVEVAQAADKKIAMDISNGWYIYAFFQGAGLDLKLNDDGLTNTCTWNAAGGTDVAQAIIDLTASNVLVDMGDEDMATQIAEGNIVACVNGTWRAETAAEAWGDNYAATKLPTFNAGGKDCQMSSYSGYKLIGVNPHSANIGWAMLLAEYLTNEAAQTAR
;
A
#
# COMPACT_ATOMS: atom_id res chain seq x y z
N MET A 1 0.68 -23.68 14.33
CA MET A 1 0.93 -22.78 13.18
C MET A 1 -0.34 -22.41 12.42
N ALA A 2 -1.09 -23.35 11.83
CA ALA A 2 -2.31 -23.02 11.08
C ALA A 2 -3.44 -22.41 11.94
N THR A 3 -3.48 -22.70 13.23
CA THR A 3 -4.47 -22.19 14.19
C THR A 3 -4.03 -20.94 14.94
N GLU A 4 -2.79 -20.52 14.77
CA GLU A 4 -2.15 -19.40 15.48
C GLU A 4 -2.02 -18.16 14.59
N ASN A 5 -2.30 -18.31 13.30
CA ASN A 5 -2.20 -17.25 12.30
C ASN A 5 -3.58 -16.93 11.70
N VAL A 6 -3.72 -15.73 11.16
CA VAL A 6 -4.94 -15.35 10.42
C VAL A 6 -5.12 -16.25 9.21
N SER A 7 -6.37 -16.67 8.94
CA SER A 7 -6.69 -17.66 7.92
C SER A 7 -6.15 -17.31 6.53
N GLY A 8 -6.23 -16.05 6.12
CA GLY A 8 -5.72 -15.59 4.83
C GLY A 8 -4.19 -15.74 4.68
N ALA A 9 -3.41 -15.55 5.76
CA ALA A 9 -1.97 -15.76 5.71
C ALA A 9 -1.61 -17.26 5.58
N VAL A 10 -2.39 -18.13 6.22
CA VAL A 10 -2.26 -19.58 6.07
C VAL A 10 -2.63 -20.02 4.66
N GLU A 11 -3.73 -19.48 4.11
CA GLU A 11 -4.16 -19.75 2.73
C GLU A 11 -3.10 -19.31 1.72
N ALA A 12 -2.55 -18.10 1.85
CA ALA A 12 -1.47 -17.59 1.00
C ALA A 12 -0.18 -18.42 1.06
N ALA A 13 0.08 -19.11 2.19
CA ALA A 13 1.22 -19.99 2.39
C ALA A 13 0.96 -21.44 1.95
N THR A 14 -0.27 -21.76 1.50
CA THR A 14 -0.72 -23.14 1.22
C THR A 14 -0.92 -23.34 -0.28
N ILE A 15 -0.31 -24.39 -0.83
CA ILE A 15 -0.49 -24.84 -2.21
C ILE A 15 -0.91 -26.32 -2.17
N ASP A 16 -2.00 -26.67 -2.85
CA ASP A 16 -2.54 -28.06 -2.89
C ASP A 16 -2.71 -28.69 -1.48
N GLY A 17 -3.18 -27.88 -0.52
CA GLY A 17 -3.42 -28.30 0.86
C GLY A 17 -2.16 -28.50 1.71
N LYS A 18 -0.98 -28.13 1.21
CA LYS A 18 0.29 -28.22 1.93
C LYS A 18 0.85 -26.83 2.22
N LEU A 19 1.31 -26.62 3.44
CA LEU A 19 1.96 -25.37 3.86
C LEU A 19 3.41 -25.35 3.37
N TYR A 20 3.78 -24.35 2.57
CA TYR A 20 5.12 -24.18 1.98
C TYR A 20 5.93 -23.03 2.59
N ALA A 21 5.30 -22.17 3.39
CA ALA A 21 5.96 -21.04 4.00
C ALA A 21 5.39 -20.74 5.39
N TYR A 22 6.15 -20.02 6.18
CA TYR A 22 5.78 -19.57 7.51
C TYR A 22 5.18 -18.16 7.42
N PRO A 23 3.92 -17.93 7.84
CA PRO A 23 3.34 -16.59 7.87
C PRO A 23 4.13 -15.65 8.78
N MET A 24 4.50 -14.49 8.27
CA MET A 24 5.29 -13.50 9.00
C MET A 24 4.47 -12.25 9.32
N THR A 25 3.75 -11.66 8.35
CA THR A 25 2.88 -10.51 8.58
C THR A 25 1.58 -10.61 7.77
N ALA A 26 0.55 -9.88 8.24
CA ALA A 26 -0.74 -9.74 7.58
C ALA A 26 -1.07 -8.26 7.29
N ASP A 27 -0.06 -7.38 7.31
CA ASP A 27 -0.17 -5.93 7.23
C ASP A 27 0.46 -5.33 5.95
N ASN A 28 0.68 -6.16 4.92
CA ASN A 28 1.31 -5.72 3.69
C ASN A 28 0.30 -5.04 2.75
N GLY A 29 -0.07 -3.82 3.12
CA GLY A 29 -0.95 -2.93 2.38
C GLY A 29 -0.48 -1.48 2.54
N TYR A 30 -1.19 -0.54 1.92
CA TYR A 30 -0.88 0.88 2.00
C TYR A 30 -2.13 1.70 2.32
N PHE A 31 -1.90 2.85 2.94
CA PHE A 31 -2.89 3.75 3.50
C PHE A 31 -2.57 5.18 3.11
N MET A 32 -3.44 6.13 3.47
CA MET A 32 -3.14 7.55 3.45
C MET A 32 -2.66 7.97 4.84
N PHE A 33 -1.41 8.43 4.94
CA PHE A 33 -0.87 9.14 6.10
C PHE A 33 -0.92 10.64 5.82
N TYR A 34 -1.24 11.45 6.84
CA TYR A 34 -1.33 12.90 6.66
C TYR A 34 -1.10 13.67 7.96
N ASP A 35 -0.67 14.92 7.80
CA ASP A 35 -0.55 15.89 8.87
C ASP A 35 -1.90 16.56 9.12
N SER A 36 -2.52 16.31 10.29
CA SER A 36 -3.81 16.86 10.67
C SER A 36 -3.78 18.35 11.00
N SER A 37 -2.61 18.97 11.08
CA SER A 37 -2.50 20.43 11.15
C SER A 37 -2.74 21.10 9.79
N VAL A 38 -2.60 20.34 8.69
CA VAL A 38 -2.84 20.80 7.31
C VAL A 38 -4.19 20.35 6.79
N PHE A 39 -4.57 19.11 7.07
CA PHE A 39 -5.81 18.51 6.56
C PHE A 39 -6.81 18.20 7.68
N SER A 40 -8.06 18.58 7.48
CA SER A 40 -9.16 18.05 8.29
C SER A 40 -9.56 16.63 7.84
N GLU A 41 -10.33 15.92 8.67
CA GLU A 41 -10.89 14.60 8.32
C GLU A 41 -11.79 14.64 7.07
N SER A 42 -12.43 15.77 6.78
CA SER A 42 -13.24 15.96 5.58
C SER A 42 -12.39 16.18 4.32
N ASP A 43 -11.25 16.82 4.44
CA ASP A 43 -10.37 17.09 3.30
C ASP A 43 -9.75 15.81 2.73
N VAL A 44 -9.43 14.84 3.61
CA VAL A 44 -8.79 13.58 3.22
C VAL A 44 -9.75 12.55 2.61
N GLN A 45 -11.02 12.90 2.38
CA GLN A 45 -11.98 12.01 1.72
C GLN A 45 -11.87 12.04 0.19
N SER A 46 -11.35 13.12 -0.41
CA SER A 46 -11.17 13.29 -1.86
C SER A 46 -9.74 13.72 -2.17
N LEU A 47 -9.11 13.08 -3.15
CA LEU A 47 -7.75 13.39 -3.56
C LEU A 47 -7.67 14.78 -4.22
N GLU A 48 -8.71 15.19 -4.97
CA GLU A 48 -8.82 16.53 -5.52
C GLU A 48 -8.83 17.58 -4.43
N LYS A 49 -9.60 17.35 -3.34
CA LYS A 49 -9.64 18.25 -2.20
C LYS A 49 -8.30 18.31 -1.47
N MET A 50 -7.64 17.19 -1.30
CA MET A 50 -6.30 17.15 -0.73
C MET A 50 -5.30 17.95 -1.57
N VAL A 51 -5.34 17.82 -2.90
CA VAL A 51 -4.47 18.60 -3.82
C VAL A 51 -4.74 20.10 -3.65
N GLU A 52 -6.00 20.54 -3.60
CA GLU A 52 -6.38 21.94 -3.39
C GLU A 52 -5.82 22.47 -2.06
N VAL A 53 -6.00 21.74 -0.95
CA VAL A 53 -5.55 22.14 0.39
C VAL A 53 -4.02 22.18 0.47
N ALA A 54 -3.33 21.17 -0.03
CA ALA A 54 -1.87 21.12 -0.04
C ALA A 54 -1.28 22.25 -0.91
N GLN A 55 -1.89 22.55 -2.06
CA GLN A 55 -1.49 23.65 -2.92
C GLN A 55 -1.62 25.02 -2.21
N ALA A 56 -2.72 25.22 -1.49
CA ALA A 56 -2.92 26.45 -0.72
C ALA A 56 -1.90 26.62 0.43
N ALA A 57 -1.40 25.50 0.96
CA ALA A 57 -0.36 25.48 2.00
C ALA A 57 1.08 25.50 1.46
N ASP A 58 1.28 25.55 0.14
CA ASP A 58 2.58 25.39 -0.53
C ASP A 58 3.30 24.09 -0.12
N LYS A 59 2.53 22.98 -0.07
CA LYS A 59 2.97 21.66 0.33
C LYS A 59 2.64 20.62 -0.75
N LYS A 60 3.13 19.39 -0.57
CA LYS A 60 2.96 18.30 -1.52
C LYS A 60 2.38 17.05 -0.86
N ILE A 61 1.79 16.22 -1.70
CA ILE A 61 1.31 14.87 -1.40
C ILE A 61 2.17 13.89 -2.20
N ALA A 62 2.67 12.83 -1.60
CA ALA A 62 3.52 11.87 -2.28
C ALA A 62 2.83 10.51 -2.46
N MET A 63 3.05 9.91 -3.63
CA MET A 63 2.68 8.54 -3.94
C MET A 63 3.63 8.01 -5.01
N ASP A 64 4.10 6.77 -4.91
CA ASP A 64 4.92 6.12 -5.93
C ASP A 64 4.04 5.64 -7.10
N ILE A 65 3.59 6.61 -7.92
CA ILE A 65 2.57 6.40 -8.97
C ILE A 65 3.15 5.56 -10.12
N SER A 66 4.45 5.66 -10.38
CA SER A 66 5.12 4.85 -11.42
C SER A 66 5.29 3.38 -11.02
N ASN A 67 5.05 3.04 -9.78
CA ASN A 67 5.09 1.67 -9.28
C ASN A 67 3.74 0.96 -9.42
N GLY A 68 3.73 -0.20 -10.10
CA GLY A 68 2.54 -1.01 -10.33
C GLY A 68 1.76 -1.40 -9.07
N TRP A 69 2.44 -1.51 -7.92
CA TRP A 69 1.82 -1.78 -6.63
C TRP A 69 0.88 -0.66 -6.18
N TYR A 70 1.29 0.60 -6.35
CA TYR A 70 0.51 1.74 -5.91
C TYR A 70 -0.49 2.25 -6.95
N ILE A 71 -0.13 2.30 -8.25
CA ILE A 71 -1.04 2.78 -9.31
C ILE A 71 -2.30 1.90 -9.43
N TYR A 72 -2.20 0.64 -9.02
CA TYR A 72 -3.33 -0.28 -8.91
C TYR A 72 -4.52 0.34 -8.15
N ALA A 73 -4.26 1.19 -7.15
CA ALA A 73 -5.29 1.83 -6.34
C ALA A 73 -6.33 2.61 -7.17
N PHE A 74 -5.88 3.27 -8.22
CA PHE A 74 -6.75 4.03 -9.12
C PHE A 74 -7.59 3.10 -10.01
N PHE A 75 -6.94 2.16 -10.69
CA PHE A 75 -7.64 1.28 -11.63
C PHE A 75 -8.63 0.36 -10.93
N GLN A 76 -8.23 -0.29 -9.85
CA GLN A 76 -9.12 -1.13 -9.05
C GLN A 76 -10.26 -0.32 -8.42
N GLY A 77 -9.99 0.90 -7.96
CA GLY A 77 -11.00 1.82 -7.43
C GLY A 77 -12.07 2.17 -8.45
N ALA A 78 -11.73 2.21 -9.72
CA ALA A 78 -12.66 2.40 -10.84
C ALA A 78 -13.33 1.09 -11.32
N GLY A 79 -13.03 -0.05 -10.68
CA GLY A 79 -13.57 -1.37 -11.05
C GLY A 79 -12.84 -2.06 -12.20
N LEU A 80 -11.57 -1.68 -12.43
CA LEU A 80 -10.71 -2.28 -13.47
C LEU A 80 -9.71 -3.23 -12.80
N ASP A 81 -9.85 -4.51 -13.09
CA ASP A 81 -9.14 -5.58 -12.38
C ASP A 81 -7.74 -5.87 -12.93
N LEU A 82 -6.87 -6.29 -12.05
CA LEU A 82 -5.67 -7.09 -12.32
C LEU A 82 -5.70 -8.28 -11.36
N LYS A 83 -5.94 -9.47 -11.87
CA LYS A 83 -6.06 -10.69 -11.05
C LYS A 83 -5.38 -11.89 -11.67
N LEU A 84 -4.87 -12.78 -10.83
CA LEU A 84 -4.42 -14.10 -11.23
C LEU A 84 -5.63 -14.96 -11.60
N ASN A 85 -5.54 -15.71 -12.69
CA ASN A 85 -6.58 -16.65 -13.13
C ASN A 85 -6.50 -17.96 -12.33
N ASP A 86 -7.56 -18.75 -12.41
CA ASP A 86 -7.69 -20.03 -11.67
C ASP A 86 -6.62 -21.06 -12.05
N ASP A 87 -5.95 -20.89 -13.20
CA ASP A 87 -4.83 -21.73 -13.62
C ASP A 87 -3.54 -21.47 -12.83
N GLY A 88 -3.49 -20.40 -12.04
CA GLY A 88 -2.32 -19.99 -11.27
C GLY A 88 -1.10 -19.55 -12.10
N LEU A 89 -1.22 -19.44 -13.42
CA LEU A 89 -0.12 -19.18 -14.36
C LEU A 89 -0.33 -17.93 -15.20
N THR A 90 -1.59 -17.58 -15.48
CA THR A 90 -1.94 -16.42 -16.30
C THR A 90 -2.66 -15.36 -15.46
N ASN A 91 -2.69 -14.12 -15.95
CA ASN A 91 -3.45 -13.06 -15.32
C ASN A 91 -4.40 -12.40 -16.31
N THR A 92 -5.45 -11.78 -15.77
CA THR A 92 -6.37 -10.93 -16.50
C THR A 92 -6.19 -9.50 -16.03
N CYS A 93 -5.89 -8.60 -16.98
CA CYS A 93 -5.80 -7.16 -16.76
C CYS A 93 -6.84 -6.46 -17.61
N THR A 94 -7.74 -5.70 -16.99
CA THR A 94 -8.82 -4.97 -17.70
C THR A 94 -8.59 -3.46 -17.75
N TRP A 95 -7.37 -2.99 -17.44
CA TRP A 95 -7.04 -1.56 -17.42
C TRP A 95 -7.19 -0.84 -18.76
N ASN A 96 -7.17 -1.58 -19.86
CA ASN A 96 -7.45 -1.08 -21.20
C ASN A 96 -8.93 -1.19 -21.62
N ALA A 97 -9.81 -1.62 -20.71
CA ALA A 97 -11.26 -1.65 -20.96
C ALA A 97 -11.90 -0.25 -20.89
N ALA A 98 -13.20 -0.18 -21.12
CA ALA A 98 -13.96 1.06 -21.00
C ALA A 98 -13.76 1.68 -19.59
N GLY A 99 -13.44 2.96 -19.53
CA GLY A 99 -13.10 3.68 -18.30
C GLY A 99 -11.61 3.76 -17.99
N GLY A 100 -10.75 2.90 -18.57
CA GLY A 100 -9.30 2.94 -18.31
C GLY A 100 -8.65 4.25 -18.76
N THR A 101 -9.11 4.83 -19.86
CA THR A 101 -8.66 6.14 -20.34
C THR A 101 -9.07 7.26 -19.37
N ASP A 102 -10.27 7.16 -18.77
CA ASP A 102 -10.74 8.15 -17.81
C ASP A 102 -9.89 8.12 -16.53
N VAL A 103 -9.49 6.92 -16.08
CA VAL A 103 -8.57 6.75 -14.93
C VAL A 103 -7.20 7.34 -15.26
N ALA A 104 -6.65 7.04 -16.43
CA ALA A 104 -5.37 7.60 -16.86
C ALA A 104 -5.40 9.12 -16.94
N GLN A 105 -6.49 9.69 -17.48
CA GLN A 105 -6.68 11.15 -17.55
C GLN A 105 -6.79 11.76 -16.15
N ALA A 106 -7.53 11.12 -15.22
CA ALA A 106 -7.63 11.58 -13.83
C ALA A 106 -6.26 11.65 -13.14
N ILE A 107 -5.40 10.64 -13.35
CA ILE A 107 -4.03 10.65 -12.80
C ILE A 107 -3.22 11.82 -13.40
N ILE A 108 -3.31 12.06 -14.71
CA ILE A 108 -2.63 13.17 -15.39
C ILE A 108 -3.11 14.51 -14.80
N ASP A 109 -4.42 14.69 -14.63
CA ASP A 109 -5.01 15.93 -14.13
C ASP A 109 -4.61 16.19 -12.66
N LEU A 110 -4.63 15.16 -11.82
CA LEU A 110 -4.23 15.24 -10.41
C LEU A 110 -2.74 15.58 -10.22
N THR A 111 -1.88 15.12 -11.12
CA THR A 111 -0.44 15.37 -11.08
C THR A 111 -0.03 16.68 -11.79
N ALA A 112 -0.89 17.27 -12.61
CA ALA A 112 -0.59 18.43 -13.44
C ALA A 112 -0.12 19.67 -12.65
N SER A 113 -0.61 19.86 -11.42
CA SER A 113 -0.21 20.96 -10.53
C SER A 113 1.14 20.74 -9.86
N ASN A 114 1.75 19.56 -9.98
CA ASN A 114 2.95 19.15 -9.24
C ASN A 114 2.78 19.24 -7.70
N VAL A 115 1.55 19.08 -7.21
CA VAL A 115 1.20 18.96 -5.78
C VAL A 115 1.12 17.48 -5.38
N LEU A 116 0.37 16.67 -6.13
CA LEU A 116 0.51 15.20 -6.05
C LEU A 116 1.73 14.81 -6.89
N VAL A 117 2.74 14.28 -6.24
CA VAL A 117 4.03 13.97 -6.86
C VAL A 117 4.29 12.46 -6.89
N ASP A 118 4.84 11.99 -8.02
CA ASP A 118 5.40 10.65 -8.14
C ASP A 118 6.73 10.61 -7.40
N MET A 119 6.83 9.79 -6.35
CA MET A 119 8.00 9.76 -5.48
C MET A 119 8.19 8.37 -4.86
N GLY A 120 9.38 7.82 -5.02
CA GLY A 120 9.77 6.55 -4.42
C GLY A 120 9.92 6.63 -2.89
N ASP A 121 9.92 5.47 -2.24
CA ASP A 121 9.80 5.32 -0.78
C ASP A 121 10.90 6.05 0.01
N GLU A 122 12.18 5.97 -0.42
CA GLU A 122 13.30 6.59 0.31
C GLU A 122 13.32 8.11 0.16
N ASP A 123 13.02 8.63 -1.04
CA ASP A 123 12.89 10.07 -1.26
C ASP A 123 11.70 10.64 -0.49
N MET A 124 10.59 9.89 -0.44
CA MET A 124 9.40 10.25 0.33
C MET A 124 9.72 10.40 1.81
N ALA A 125 10.48 9.48 2.42
CA ALA A 125 10.90 9.58 3.81
C ALA A 125 11.71 10.85 4.09
N THR A 126 12.65 11.16 3.20
CA THR A 126 13.47 12.37 3.30
C THR A 126 12.61 13.63 3.21
N GLN A 127 11.70 13.70 2.24
CA GLN A 127 10.85 14.88 2.03
C GLN A 127 9.78 15.07 3.11
N ILE A 128 9.33 14.00 3.76
CA ILE A 128 8.48 14.07 4.96
C ILE A 128 9.27 14.70 6.12
N ALA A 129 10.49 14.23 6.39
CA ALA A 129 11.35 14.76 7.45
C ALA A 129 11.73 16.24 7.23
N GLU A 130 11.86 16.66 5.97
CA GLU A 130 12.12 18.07 5.60
C GLU A 130 10.86 18.95 5.66
N GLY A 131 9.66 18.39 5.91
CA GLY A 131 8.39 19.10 6.00
C GLY A 131 7.83 19.56 4.65
N ASN A 132 8.31 19.02 3.53
CA ASN A 132 7.81 19.31 2.17
C ASN A 132 6.57 18.47 1.83
N ILE A 133 6.51 17.24 2.32
CA ILE A 133 5.38 16.32 2.16
C ILE A 133 4.54 16.34 3.43
N VAL A 134 3.25 16.58 3.28
CA VAL A 134 2.26 16.63 4.38
C VAL A 134 1.18 15.55 4.28
N ALA A 135 1.21 14.74 3.23
CA ALA A 135 0.43 13.51 3.11
C ALA A 135 1.13 12.54 2.16
N CYS A 136 0.99 11.24 2.41
CA CYS A 136 1.55 10.23 1.53
C CYS A 136 0.73 8.94 1.53
N VAL A 137 0.74 8.26 0.37
CA VAL A 137 0.26 6.89 0.26
C VAL A 137 1.43 5.95 0.47
N ASN A 138 1.44 5.22 1.58
CA ASN A 138 2.50 4.28 1.91
C ASN A 138 2.01 3.18 2.85
N GLY A 139 2.87 2.18 3.10
CA GLY A 139 2.57 1.09 4.02
C GLY A 139 2.96 1.39 5.47
N THR A 140 2.63 0.46 6.35
CA THR A 140 2.92 0.54 7.80
C THR A 140 4.39 0.76 8.12
N TRP A 141 5.30 0.38 7.23
CA TRP A 141 6.75 0.60 7.38
C TRP A 141 7.17 2.09 7.35
N ARG A 142 6.30 3.00 6.90
CA ARG A 142 6.53 4.46 6.94
C ARG A 142 5.81 5.18 8.07
N ALA A 143 5.00 4.45 8.86
CA ALA A 143 4.24 5.05 9.95
C ALA A 143 5.12 5.76 10.98
N GLU A 144 6.26 5.16 11.36
CA GLU A 144 7.21 5.74 12.29
C GLU A 144 7.82 7.04 11.76
N THR A 145 8.29 7.04 10.51
CA THR A 145 8.84 8.26 9.85
C THR A 145 7.82 9.40 9.82
N ALA A 146 6.57 9.10 9.48
CA ALA A 146 5.50 10.09 9.45
C ALA A 146 5.14 10.59 10.87
N ALA A 147 5.09 9.68 11.85
CA ALA A 147 4.82 10.02 13.25
C ALA A 147 5.94 10.89 13.87
N GLU A 148 7.20 10.59 13.56
CA GLU A 148 8.33 11.41 14.01
C GLU A 148 8.29 12.82 13.42
N ALA A 149 7.93 12.94 12.14
CA ALA A 149 7.90 14.25 11.45
C ALA A 149 6.71 15.11 11.86
N TRP A 150 5.53 14.52 12.05
CA TRP A 150 4.29 15.26 12.31
C TRP A 150 3.87 15.25 13.80
N GLY A 151 4.50 14.44 14.65
CA GLY A 151 4.24 14.39 16.09
C GLY A 151 2.77 14.15 16.42
N ASP A 152 2.19 15.02 17.26
CA ASP A 152 0.78 14.95 17.68
C ASP A 152 -0.22 15.15 16.53
N ASN A 153 0.24 15.65 15.37
CA ASN A 153 -0.57 15.85 14.19
C ASN A 153 -0.56 14.64 13.21
N TYR A 154 0.21 13.58 13.53
CA TYR A 154 0.19 12.37 12.74
C TYR A 154 -1.19 11.74 12.72
N ALA A 155 -1.68 11.49 11.52
CA ALA A 155 -2.95 10.80 11.31
C ALA A 155 -2.87 9.84 10.13
N ALA A 156 -3.73 8.82 10.14
CA ALA A 156 -3.85 7.85 9.06
C ALA A 156 -5.32 7.53 8.78
N THR A 157 -5.64 7.29 7.52
CA THR A 157 -6.99 6.95 7.07
C THR A 157 -6.94 6.01 5.86
N LYS A 158 -8.11 5.52 5.45
CA LYS A 158 -8.26 4.83 4.17
C LYS A 158 -7.84 5.75 3.02
N LEU A 159 -7.53 5.17 1.86
CA LEU A 159 -7.29 5.97 0.65
C LEU A 159 -8.52 6.82 0.30
N PRO A 160 -8.33 8.04 -0.24
CA PRO A 160 -9.43 8.92 -0.64
C PRO A 160 -10.18 8.41 -1.87
N THR A 161 -11.25 9.09 -2.23
CA THR A 161 -11.85 8.99 -3.57
C THR A 161 -11.09 9.85 -4.57
N PHE A 162 -11.28 9.56 -5.86
CA PHE A 162 -10.85 10.39 -6.98
C PHE A 162 -11.94 10.37 -8.07
N ASN A 163 -11.98 11.38 -8.93
CA ASN A 163 -12.96 11.47 -9.99
C ASN A 163 -12.37 11.00 -11.31
N ALA A 164 -12.98 9.97 -11.92
CA ALA A 164 -12.65 9.50 -13.26
C ALA A 164 -13.90 9.53 -14.16
N GLY A 165 -13.84 10.27 -15.25
CA GLY A 165 -14.95 10.37 -16.20
C GLY A 165 -16.25 10.94 -15.59
N GLY A 166 -16.15 11.81 -14.57
CA GLY A 166 -17.30 12.38 -13.87
C GLY A 166 -17.90 11.48 -12.78
N LYS A 167 -17.24 10.39 -12.43
CA LYS A 167 -17.67 9.45 -11.39
C LYS A 167 -16.63 9.41 -10.26
N ASP A 168 -17.09 9.52 -9.01
CA ASP A 168 -16.25 9.33 -7.85
C ASP A 168 -15.95 7.85 -7.63
N CYS A 169 -14.66 7.52 -7.60
CA CYS A 169 -14.13 6.19 -7.45
C CYS A 169 -13.34 6.10 -6.14
N GLN A 170 -13.65 5.12 -5.30
CA GLN A 170 -12.90 4.90 -4.06
C GLN A 170 -11.59 4.19 -4.40
N MET A 171 -10.45 4.83 -4.19
CA MET A 171 -9.15 4.15 -4.34
C MET A 171 -9.09 2.89 -3.50
N SER A 172 -8.48 1.84 -4.04
CA SER A 172 -8.32 0.54 -3.39
C SER A 172 -6.88 0.32 -2.94
N SER A 173 -6.69 -0.39 -1.84
CA SER A 173 -5.38 -0.83 -1.38
C SER A 173 -5.20 -2.33 -1.62
N TYR A 174 -3.96 -2.78 -1.76
CA TYR A 174 -3.64 -4.18 -1.58
C TYR A 174 -3.75 -4.58 -0.11
N SER A 175 -4.17 -5.83 0.11
CA SER A 175 -4.04 -6.52 1.39
C SER A 175 -3.23 -7.79 1.12
N GLY A 176 -2.10 -7.92 1.76
CA GLY A 176 -1.18 -9.02 1.50
C GLY A 176 -0.48 -9.53 2.75
N TYR A 177 0.30 -10.57 2.54
CA TYR A 177 1.01 -11.29 3.59
C TYR A 177 2.50 -11.38 3.24
N LYS A 178 3.37 -11.23 4.24
CA LYS A 178 4.78 -11.57 4.09
C LYS A 178 4.99 -12.97 4.64
N LEU A 179 5.70 -13.78 3.88
CA LEU A 179 5.91 -15.20 4.17
C LEU A 179 7.40 -15.50 4.18
N ILE A 180 7.84 -16.41 5.04
CA ILE A 180 9.22 -16.91 5.06
C ILE A 180 9.22 -18.31 4.45
N GLY A 181 9.81 -18.44 3.28
CA GLY A 181 10.09 -19.71 2.64
C GLY A 181 11.47 -20.24 3.01
N VAL A 182 11.62 -21.57 3.03
CA VAL A 182 12.92 -22.25 3.19
C VAL A 182 13.37 -22.79 1.85
N ASN A 183 14.59 -22.43 1.42
CA ASN A 183 15.14 -22.92 0.16
C ASN A 183 15.35 -24.45 0.23
N PRO A 184 14.69 -25.25 -0.63
CA PRO A 184 14.80 -26.71 -0.60
C PRO A 184 16.20 -27.24 -0.95
N HIS A 185 17.05 -26.41 -1.54
CA HIS A 185 18.44 -26.76 -1.88
C HIS A 185 19.46 -26.32 -0.80
N SER A 186 18.99 -25.83 0.36
CA SER A 186 19.86 -25.48 1.47
C SER A 186 20.58 -26.73 2.00
N ALA A 187 21.89 -26.61 2.25
CA ALA A 187 22.64 -27.65 2.95
C ALA A 187 22.21 -27.85 4.42
N ASN A 188 21.45 -26.89 4.97
CA ASN A 188 21.03 -26.85 6.37
C ASN A 188 19.53 -26.66 6.52
N ILE A 189 18.71 -27.41 5.77
CA ILE A 189 17.23 -27.26 5.74
C ILE A 189 16.63 -27.27 7.15
N GLY A 190 17.04 -28.21 8.01
CA GLY A 190 16.52 -28.30 9.37
C GLY A 190 16.77 -27.05 10.21
N TRP A 191 17.96 -26.47 10.12
CA TRP A 191 18.26 -25.20 10.82
C TRP A 191 17.52 -24.02 10.21
N ALA A 192 17.37 -23.98 8.89
CA ALA A 192 16.61 -22.95 8.21
C ALA A 192 15.11 -22.99 8.59
N MET A 193 14.53 -24.18 8.74
CA MET A 193 13.15 -24.33 9.23
C MET A 193 13.00 -23.87 10.66
N LEU A 194 13.93 -24.23 11.57
CA LEU A 194 13.92 -23.75 12.96
C LEU A 194 14.06 -22.22 13.05
N LEU A 195 14.91 -21.64 12.20
CA LEU A 195 15.05 -20.18 12.13
C LEU A 195 13.76 -19.52 11.61
N ALA A 196 13.14 -20.05 10.56
CA ALA A 196 11.90 -19.53 10.04
C ALA A 196 10.76 -19.61 11.07
N GLU A 197 10.64 -20.72 11.80
CA GLU A 197 9.69 -20.88 12.90
C GLU A 197 9.97 -19.88 14.04
N TYR A 198 11.24 -19.70 14.44
CA TYR A 198 11.63 -18.75 15.46
C TYR A 198 11.26 -17.30 15.08
N LEU A 199 11.54 -16.90 13.85
CA LEU A 199 11.26 -15.55 13.35
C LEU A 199 9.75 -15.25 13.19
N THR A 200 8.92 -16.27 13.15
CA THR A 200 7.47 -16.16 12.95
C THR A 200 6.65 -16.57 14.18
N ASN A 201 7.28 -16.95 15.29
CA ASN A 201 6.57 -17.30 16.52
C ASN A 201 6.02 -16.05 17.24
N GLU A 202 5.15 -16.26 18.23
CA GLU A 202 4.50 -15.21 18.99
C GLU A 202 5.51 -14.25 19.64
N ALA A 203 6.60 -14.77 20.23
CA ALA A 203 7.60 -13.95 20.89
C ALA A 203 8.32 -13.01 19.91
N ALA A 204 8.69 -13.51 18.72
CA ALA A 204 9.32 -12.70 17.69
C ALA A 204 8.35 -11.67 17.09
N GLN A 205 7.08 -12.03 16.94
CA GLN A 205 6.03 -11.12 16.46
C GLN A 205 5.76 -9.99 17.48
N THR A 206 5.77 -10.30 18.77
CA THR A 206 5.57 -9.31 19.84
C THR A 206 6.75 -8.35 19.98
N ALA A 207 7.97 -8.82 19.67
CA ALA A 207 9.20 -8.01 19.78
C ALA A 207 9.43 -7.08 18.56
N ARG A 208 8.71 -7.31 17.48
CA ARG A 208 8.81 -6.55 16.22
C ARG A 208 7.83 -5.39 16.16
#